data_46d109f7e99877ac2b71b199a65d17d4
#
_entry.id   46d109f7e99877ac2b71b199a65d17d4
#
_cell.length_a   1.000
_cell.length_b   1.000
_cell.length_c   1.000
_cell.angle_alpha   90.00
_cell.angle_beta   90.00
_cell.angle_gamma   90.00
#
_symmetry.space_group_name_H-M   'P 1'
#
loop_
_entity.id
_entity.type
_entity.pdbx_description
1 polymer ?
#
loop_
_entity_poly.entity_id
_entity_poly.type
_entity_poly.pdbx_seq_one_letter_code
_entity_poly.pdbx_strand_id
1 'polypeptide(L)'
;KYSGPAVMINPEWMQEYDEVVGDKGSLIFPVALVKELFAGFMEDPDFSANVGRMVHGEQLMRFHAPLAPWDLVAPRAEILAIEDKASGQILNVGQKIMREGQVVVELESRLFFRGEDDAPKKGEKKAPKPEVDRGAPSSSSSTTIADDLPMRYSGPSGDDNPIHTDLDFAKSVGFKNVILQGLCTMAVSAGNLPKDLKEISVRFTKPVLPGDTLTTSVWENGN
;
A
#
# COMPACT_ATOMS: atom_id res chain seq x y z
N LYS A 1 1.04 -12.84 16.43
CA LYS A 1 -0.24 -12.12 16.36
C LYS A 1 -0.11 -10.82 17.10
N TYR A 2 -0.59 -9.74 16.50
CA TYR A 2 -0.46 -8.37 17.00
C TYR A 2 -1.85 -7.74 17.11
N SER A 3 -2.03 -6.91 18.12
CA SER A 3 -3.30 -6.19 18.36
C SER A 3 -2.96 -4.74 18.68
N GLY A 4 -3.49 -3.83 17.88
CA GLY A 4 -3.43 -2.41 18.17
C GLY A 4 -4.51 -1.98 19.17
N PRO A 5 -4.39 -0.77 19.71
CA PRO A 5 -5.44 -0.15 20.52
C PRO A 5 -6.71 0.03 19.66
N ALA A 6 -7.85 0.17 20.33
CA ALA A 6 -9.06 0.60 19.65
C ALA A 6 -8.89 2.07 19.20
N VAL A 7 -9.28 2.33 17.95
CA VAL A 7 -9.16 3.64 17.30
C VAL A 7 -10.54 4.13 16.92
N MET A 8 -10.87 5.36 17.32
CA MET A 8 -12.06 6.05 16.82
C MET A 8 -11.71 6.75 15.51
N ILE A 9 -12.46 6.46 14.46
CA ILE A 9 -12.28 7.11 13.17
C ILE A 9 -12.72 8.56 13.27
N ASN A 10 -11.73 9.46 13.35
CA ASN A 10 -11.99 10.89 13.34
C ASN A 10 -12.40 11.33 11.92
N PRO A 11 -13.54 12.04 11.74
CA PRO A 11 -13.96 12.55 10.44
C PRO A 11 -12.93 13.50 9.80
N GLU A 12 -12.21 14.28 10.58
CA GLU A 12 -11.15 15.16 10.06
C GLU A 12 -10.01 14.35 9.47
N TRP A 13 -9.62 13.25 10.10
CA TRP A 13 -8.60 12.36 9.57
C TRP A 13 -9.02 11.69 8.25
N MET A 14 -10.27 11.22 8.14
CA MET A 14 -10.78 10.70 6.86
C MET A 14 -10.78 11.79 5.79
N GLN A 15 -11.19 13.01 6.14
CA GLN A 15 -11.19 14.13 5.23
C GLN A 15 -9.78 14.50 4.75
N GLU A 16 -8.81 14.60 5.66
CA GLU A 16 -7.41 14.85 5.31
C GLU A 16 -6.86 13.79 4.34
N TYR A 17 -7.20 12.52 4.59
CA TYR A 17 -6.81 11.44 3.69
C TYR A 17 -7.42 11.63 2.29
N ASP A 18 -8.71 11.90 2.21
CA ASP A 18 -9.44 12.11 0.96
C ASP A 18 -8.95 13.35 0.20
N GLU A 19 -8.62 14.45 0.89
CA GLU A 19 -8.07 15.65 0.28
C GLU A 19 -6.70 15.41 -0.39
N VAL A 20 -5.92 14.48 0.15
CA VAL A 20 -4.61 14.13 -0.41
C VAL A 20 -4.74 13.22 -1.62
N VAL A 21 -5.63 12.22 -1.59
CA VAL A 21 -5.72 11.20 -2.65
C VAL A 21 -6.88 11.44 -3.64
N GLY A 22 -7.71 12.46 -3.38
CA GLY A 22 -8.94 12.76 -4.12
C GLY A 22 -10.17 12.10 -3.51
N ASP A 23 -11.34 12.68 -3.74
CA ASP A 23 -12.66 12.41 -3.10
C ASP A 23 -13.10 10.92 -3.04
N LYS A 24 -12.40 10.04 -3.70
CA LYS A 24 -12.73 8.62 -3.77
C LYS A 24 -11.68 7.73 -3.12
N GLY A 25 -10.66 8.33 -2.53
CA GLY A 25 -9.56 7.62 -1.87
C GLY A 25 -9.94 6.92 -0.59
N SER A 26 -11.08 7.28 0.03
CA SER A 26 -11.60 6.68 1.26
C SER A 26 -11.77 5.16 1.19
N LEU A 27 -11.90 4.58 0.00
CA LEU A 27 -11.88 3.13 -0.19
C LEU A 27 -10.57 2.50 0.34
N ILE A 28 -9.44 3.22 0.23
CA ILE A 28 -8.12 2.72 0.66
C ILE A 28 -7.75 3.22 2.07
N PHE A 29 -8.52 4.14 2.65
CA PHE A 29 -8.32 4.64 4.02
C PHE A 29 -8.07 3.54 5.09
N PRO A 30 -8.68 2.34 5.02
CA PRO A 30 -8.42 1.27 6.00
C PRO A 30 -6.93 0.93 6.20
N VAL A 31 -6.06 1.22 5.23
CA VAL A 31 -4.61 0.99 5.36
C VAL A 31 -3.99 1.86 6.45
N ALA A 32 -4.54 3.07 6.66
CA ALA A 32 -4.08 4.00 7.70
C ALA A 32 -4.42 3.49 9.12
N LEU A 33 -5.50 2.72 9.27
CA LEU A 33 -5.92 2.16 10.55
C LEU A 33 -5.04 1.01 11.05
N VAL A 34 -4.28 0.37 10.16
CA VAL A 34 -3.42 -0.79 10.48
C VAL A 34 -1.94 -0.44 10.56
N LYS A 35 -1.56 0.80 10.29
CA LYS A 35 -0.16 1.24 10.23
C LYS A 35 0.60 0.99 11.54
N GLU A 36 -0.01 1.29 12.69
CA GLU A 36 0.64 1.15 14.00
C GLU A 36 0.99 -0.30 14.33
N LEU A 37 0.33 -1.27 13.70
CA LEU A 37 0.68 -2.68 13.84
C LEU A 37 2.04 -3.00 13.23
N PHE A 38 2.53 -2.17 12.30
CA PHE A 38 3.85 -2.32 11.70
C PHE A 38 4.98 -2.22 12.72
N ALA A 39 4.90 -1.28 13.65
CA ALA A 39 5.89 -1.14 14.73
C ALA A 39 6.03 -2.45 15.51
N GLY A 40 4.91 -3.12 15.81
CA GLY A 40 4.91 -4.40 16.51
C GLY A 40 5.62 -5.53 15.75
N PHE A 41 5.59 -5.53 14.40
CA PHE A 41 6.33 -6.52 13.62
C PHE A 41 7.83 -6.25 13.62
N MET A 42 8.18 -4.96 13.59
CA MET A 42 9.58 -4.54 13.50
C MET A 42 10.34 -4.73 14.81
N GLU A 43 9.62 -4.78 15.93
CA GLU A 43 10.17 -5.08 17.26
C GLU A 43 10.22 -6.59 17.54
N ASP A 44 9.67 -7.43 16.65
CA ASP A 44 9.68 -8.88 16.82
C ASP A 44 11.12 -9.43 16.66
N PRO A 45 11.69 -10.11 17.68
CA PRO A 45 13.06 -10.60 17.64
C PRO A 45 13.30 -11.65 16.55
N ASP A 46 12.25 -12.34 16.10
CA ASP A 46 12.34 -13.33 15.03
C ASP A 46 12.36 -12.67 13.64
N PHE A 47 12.16 -11.34 13.58
CA PHE A 47 12.12 -10.56 12.36
C PHE A 47 13.19 -9.46 12.37
N SER A 48 14.31 -9.70 11.72
CA SER A 48 15.48 -8.80 11.70
C SER A 48 15.62 -8.02 10.40
N ALA A 49 14.52 -7.56 9.79
CA ALA A 49 14.58 -6.87 8.52
C ALA A 49 14.74 -5.35 8.66
N ASN A 50 15.50 -4.74 7.76
CA ASN A 50 15.69 -3.30 7.68
C ASN A 50 14.50 -2.65 6.97
N VAL A 51 13.67 -1.90 7.73
CA VAL A 51 12.47 -1.18 7.21
C VAL A 51 12.81 -0.24 6.07
N GLY A 52 13.95 0.43 6.11
CA GLY A 52 14.39 1.35 5.06
C GLY A 52 14.61 0.67 3.70
N ARG A 53 14.65 -0.66 3.68
CA ARG A 53 14.80 -1.46 2.45
C ARG A 53 13.51 -2.19 2.05
N MET A 54 12.42 -1.91 2.76
CA MET A 54 11.12 -2.49 2.49
C MET A 54 10.48 -1.82 1.27
N VAL A 55 9.91 -2.64 0.39
CA VAL A 55 9.01 -2.20 -0.67
C VAL A 55 7.70 -2.99 -0.61
N HIS A 56 6.61 -2.30 -0.82
CA HIS A 56 5.30 -2.91 -0.88
C HIS A 56 5.13 -3.61 -2.24
N GLY A 57 4.94 -4.92 -2.23
CA GLY A 57 4.83 -5.73 -3.45
C GLY A 57 3.39 -5.93 -3.91
N GLU A 58 2.52 -6.33 -2.99
CA GLU A 58 1.12 -6.63 -3.30
C GLU A 58 0.23 -6.23 -2.12
N GLN A 59 -0.98 -5.78 -2.42
CA GLN A 59 -2.03 -5.48 -1.44
C GLN A 59 -3.34 -6.07 -1.90
N LEU A 60 -4.03 -6.78 -1.00
CA LEU A 60 -5.39 -7.23 -1.15
C LEU A 60 -6.24 -6.62 -0.04
N MET A 61 -7.45 -6.17 -0.37
CA MET A 61 -8.42 -5.69 0.61
C MET A 61 -9.79 -6.29 0.31
N ARG A 62 -10.49 -6.78 1.33
CA ARG A 62 -11.87 -7.26 1.27
C ARG A 62 -12.74 -6.45 2.21
N PHE A 63 -13.85 -5.96 1.69
CA PHE A 63 -14.77 -5.08 2.41
C PHE A 63 -16.05 -5.84 2.76
N HIS A 64 -16.27 -6.08 4.06
CA HIS A 64 -17.46 -6.78 4.58
C HIS A 64 -18.53 -5.78 5.03
N ALA A 65 -18.12 -4.62 5.52
CA ALA A 65 -19.00 -3.52 5.87
C ALA A 65 -18.29 -2.17 5.64
N PRO A 66 -19.04 -1.09 5.34
CA PRO A 66 -18.45 0.23 5.20
C PRO A 66 -17.92 0.74 6.56
N LEU A 67 -16.81 1.49 6.49
CA LEU A 67 -16.32 2.29 7.60
C LEU A 67 -16.93 3.68 7.52
N ALA A 68 -17.22 4.26 8.68
CA ALA A 68 -17.82 5.59 8.80
C ALA A 68 -17.09 6.43 9.87
N PRO A 69 -17.17 7.77 9.77
CA PRO A 69 -16.76 8.64 10.86
C PRO A 69 -17.41 8.22 12.18
N TRP A 70 -16.62 8.29 13.25
CA TRP A 70 -16.97 7.89 14.62
C TRP A 70 -17.11 6.39 14.87
N ASP A 71 -16.83 5.53 13.89
CA ASP A 71 -16.67 4.10 14.17
C ASP A 71 -15.50 3.88 15.14
N LEU A 72 -15.74 3.09 16.17
CA LEU A 72 -14.68 2.58 17.05
C LEU A 72 -14.24 1.22 16.51
N VAL A 73 -13.01 1.17 16.04
CA VAL A 73 -12.44 -0.04 15.41
C VAL A 73 -11.20 -0.53 16.13
N ALA A 74 -10.95 -1.82 16.06
CA ALA A 74 -9.77 -2.46 16.65
C ALA A 74 -8.98 -3.18 15.55
N PRO A 75 -7.78 -2.68 15.17
CA PRO A 75 -6.93 -3.34 14.20
C PRO A 75 -6.23 -4.56 14.82
N ARG A 76 -6.11 -5.61 14.03
CA ARG A 76 -5.38 -6.84 14.36
C ARG A 76 -4.51 -7.26 13.20
N ALA A 77 -3.39 -7.93 13.48
CA ALA A 77 -2.55 -8.48 12.44
C ALA A 77 -1.92 -9.81 12.85
N GLU A 78 -1.51 -10.55 11.85
CA GLU A 78 -0.70 -11.75 12.02
C GLU A 78 0.27 -11.91 10.85
N ILE A 79 1.46 -12.40 11.11
CA ILE A 79 2.37 -12.85 10.08
C ILE A 79 1.84 -14.18 9.56
N LEU A 80 1.51 -14.21 8.26
CA LEU A 80 1.00 -15.41 7.58
C LEU A 80 2.15 -16.30 7.09
N ALA A 81 3.22 -15.67 6.58
CA ALA A 81 4.41 -16.37 6.11
C ALA A 81 5.62 -15.43 6.02
N ILE A 82 6.79 -16.00 6.17
CA ILE A 82 8.09 -15.40 5.85
C ILE A 82 8.74 -16.30 4.81
N GLU A 83 9.13 -15.71 3.66
CA GLU A 83 9.72 -16.44 2.55
C GLU A 83 11.11 -15.88 2.24
N ASP A 84 12.15 -16.69 2.40
CA ASP A 84 13.50 -16.32 1.99
C ASP A 84 13.64 -16.39 0.47
N LYS A 85 14.28 -15.37 -0.09
CA LYS A 85 14.61 -15.25 -1.51
C LYS A 85 16.10 -14.93 -1.65
N ALA A 86 16.68 -15.26 -2.79
CA ALA A 86 18.10 -14.96 -3.05
C ALA A 86 18.43 -13.46 -2.97
N SER A 87 17.45 -12.57 -3.14
CA SER A 87 17.59 -11.12 -3.15
C SER A 87 17.03 -10.44 -1.89
N GLY A 88 16.56 -11.20 -0.89
CA GLY A 88 15.95 -10.66 0.32
C GLY A 88 14.86 -11.56 0.87
N GLN A 89 13.93 -10.98 1.62
CA GLN A 89 12.90 -11.73 2.34
C GLN A 89 11.51 -11.16 2.01
N ILE A 90 10.51 -12.02 1.84
CA ILE A 90 9.11 -11.62 1.69
C ILE A 90 8.38 -11.90 2.99
N LEU A 91 7.70 -10.90 3.50
CA LEU A 91 6.78 -10.98 4.62
C LEU A 91 5.35 -10.89 4.11
N ASN A 92 4.54 -11.91 4.39
CA ASN A 92 3.11 -11.89 4.14
C ASN A 92 2.38 -11.60 5.44
N VAL A 93 1.59 -10.53 5.48
CA VAL A 93 0.88 -10.06 6.67
C VAL A 93 -0.60 -10.04 6.40
N GLY A 94 -1.39 -10.73 7.22
CA GLY A 94 -2.84 -10.61 7.27
C GLY A 94 -3.24 -9.58 8.33
N GLN A 95 -4.15 -8.66 7.98
CA GLN A 95 -4.66 -7.67 8.92
C GLN A 95 -6.19 -7.68 8.88
N LYS A 96 -6.81 -7.36 10.01
CA LYS A 96 -8.26 -7.27 10.15
C LYS A 96 -8.63 -6.01 10.93
N ILE A 97 -9.63 -5.32 10.45
CA ILE A 97 -10.25 -4.22 11.18
C ILE A 97 -11.55 -4.75 11.75
N MET A 98 -11.64 -4.71 13.07
CA MET A 98 -12.79 -5.22 13.83
C MET A 98 -13.66 -4.05 14.31
N ARG A 99 -14.99 -4.17 14.18
CA ARG A 99 -15.97 -3.29 14.80
C ARG A 99 -17.01 -4.15 15.52
N GLU A 100 -17.22 -3.92 16.80
CA GLU A 100 -18.18 -4.68 17.63
C GLU A 100 -17.96 -6.21 17.55
N GLY A 101 -16.70 -6.64 17.49
CA GLY A 101 -16.33 -8.06 17.40
C GLY A 101 -16.47 -8.69 16.01
N GLN A 102 -16.97 -7.95 15.01
CA GLN A 102 -17.10 -8.40 13.63
C GLN A 102 -15.95 -7.86 12.76
N VAL A 103 -15.49 -8.65 11.79
CA VAL A 103 -14.54 -8.18 10.78
C VAL A 103 -15.28 -7.29 9.79
N VAL A 104 -14.84 -6.05 9.63
CA VAL A 104 -15.40 -5.10 8.66
C VAL A 104 -14.51 -4.93 7.43
N VAL A 105 -13.18 -5.03 7.60
CA VAL A 105 -12.22 -5.04 6.49
C VAL A 105 -11.13 -6.07 6.78
N GLU A 106 -10.75 -6.83 5.77
CA GLU A 106 -9.55 -7.67 5.75
C GLU A 106 -8.53 -7.12 4.77
N LEU A 107 -7.25 -7.14 5.15
CA LEU A 107 -6.15 -6.76 4.32
C LEU A 107 -5.10 -7.87 4.31
N GLU A 108 -4.46 -8.08 3.16
CA GLU A 108 -3.28 -8.92 3.04
C GLU A 108 -2.18 -8.13 2.33
N SER A 109 -1.06 -7.93 3.00
CA SER A 109 0.08 -7.19 2.48
C SER A 109 1.24 -8.13 2.21
N ARG A 110 1.85 -8.01 1.04
CA ARG A 110 3.07 -8.72 0.69
C ARG A 110 4.21 -7.72 0.57
N LEU A 111 5.13 -7.80 1.51
CA LEU A 111 6.22 -6.85 1.68
C LEU A 111 7.53 -7.52 1.31
N PHE A 112 8.37 -6.86 0.54
CA PHE A 112 9.68 -7.36 0.17
C PHE A 112 10.77 -6.52 0.84
N PHE A 113 11.61 -7.17 1.62
CA PHE A 113 12.78 -6.59 2.26
C PHE A 113 14.01 -6.98 1.46
N ARG A 114 14.67 -6.00 0.86
CA ARG A 114 15.89 -6.23 0.09
C ARG A 114 17.03 -6.64 1.01
N GLY A 115 17.78 -7.67 0.61
CA GLY A 115 18.99 -8.10 1.31
C GLY A 115 20.10 -7.05 1.27
N GLU A 116 21.11 -7.20 2.13
CA GLU A 116 22.26 -6.27 2.22
C GLU A 116 23.17 -6.36 0.98
N ASP A 117 23.27 -7.52 0.36
CA ASP A 117 24.05 -7.73 -0.85
C ASP A 117 23.26 -7.32 -2.11
N ASP A 118 23.07 -6.02 -2.29
CA ASP A 118 22.46 -5.43 -3.50
C ASP A 118 23.38 -5.42 -4.74
N ALA A 119 24.35 -6.30 -4.83
CA ALA A 119 24.86 -6.61 -6.15
C ALA A 119 23.69 -7.21 -6.94
N PRO A 120 23.28 -6.62 -8.08
CA PRO A 120 22.30 -7.27 -8.95
C PRO A 120 22.89 -8.62 -9.34
N LYS A 121 22.53 -9.66 -8.57
CA LYS A 121 22.79 -11.02 -9.03
C LYS A 121 22.15 -11.03 -10.40
N LYS A 122 22.96 -11.23 -11.43
CA LYS A 122 22.51 -11.49 -12.80
C LYS A 122 21.66 -12.77 -12.79
N GLY A 123 20.53 -12.69 -12.12
CA GLY A 123 19.45 -13.63 -12.26
C GLY A 123 18.94 -13.42 -13.68
N GLU A 124 18.76 -14.49 -14.41
CA GLU A 124 18.10 -14.45 -15.70
C GLU A 124 16.90 -13.52 -15.59
N LYS A 125 16.90 -12.42 -16.34
CA LYS A 125 15.73 -11.56 -16.48
C LYS A 125 14.64 -12.50 -16.97
N LYS A 126 13.71 -12.88 -16.06
CA LYS A 126 12.51 -13.59 -16.51
C LYS A 126 11.96 -12.78 -17.66
N ALA A 127 11.79 -13.43 -18.81
CA ALA A 127 11.18 -12.81 -19.96
C ALA A 127 9.91 -12.07 -19.49
N PRO A 128 9.67 -10.84 -19.95
CA PRO A 128 8.46 -10.14 -19.61
C PRO A 128 7.29 -11.08 -19.93
N LYS A 129 6.36 -11.23 -18.98
CA LYS A 129 5.14 -11.98 -19.26
C LYS A 129 4.51 -11.37 -20.51
N PRO A 130 4.04 -12.18 -21.47
CA PRO A 130 3.38 -11.65 -22.64
C PRO A 130 2.28 -10.69 -22.20
N GLU A 131 2.26 -9.52 -22.83
CA GLU A 131 1.22 -8.53 -22.59
C GLU A 131 -0.10 -9.17 -23.03
N VAL A 132 -1.03 -9.29 -22.08
CA VAL A 132 -2.35 -9.83 -22.39
C VAL A 132 -3.07 -8.76 -23.20
N ASP A 133 -3.41 -9.09 -24.45
CA ASP A 133 -4.27 -8.21 -25.24
C ASP A 133 -5.65 -8.15 -24.57
N ARG A 134 -5.92 -7.03 -23.95
CA ARG A 134 -7.19 -6.76 -23.25
C ARG A 134 -8.18 -5.99 -24.10
N GLY A 135 -7.82 -5.68 -25.35
CA GLY A 135 -8.60 -4.76 -26.20
C GLY A 135 -8.56 -3.32 -25.68
N ALA A 136 -9.47 -2.49 -26.16
CA ALA A 136 -9.60 -1.11 -25.71
C ALA A 136 -10.17 -1.05 -24.27
N PRO A 137 -9.65 -0.16 -23.41
CA PRO A 137 -10.22 0.03 -22.07
C PRO A 137 -11.62 0.65 -22.14
N SER A 138 -12.49 0.29 -21.19
CA SER A 138 -13.82 0.90 -21.01
C SER A 138 -13.72 2.37 -20.63
N SER A 139 -12.70 2.73 -19.87
CA SER A 139 -12.37 4.10 -19.50
C SER A 139 -10.87 4.26 -19.24
N SER A 140 -10.39 5.49 -19.38
CA SER A 140 -9.02 5.84 -19.04
C SER A 140 -8.97 7.26 -18.50
N SER A 141 -8.13 7.47 -17.47
CA SER A 141 -7.87 8.78 -16.89
C SER A 141 -6.38 8.93 -16.60
N SER A 142 -5.90 10.16 -16.57
CA SER A 142 -4.50 10.45 -16.27
C SER A 142 -4.41 11.54 -15.21
N THR A 143 -3.50 11.34 -14.27
CA THR A 143 -3.22 12.29 -13.18
C THR A 143 -1.72 12.50 -13.09
N THR A 144 -1.28 13.76 -13.08
CA THR A 144 0.12 14.08 -12.79
C THR A 144 0.35 14.04 -11.29
N ILE A 145 1.36 13.31 -10.85
CA ILE A 145 1.73 13.19 -9.45
C ILE A 145 2.43 14.48 -9.01
N ALA A 146 1.83 15.20 -8.09
CA ALA A 146 2.40 16.43 -7.56
C ALA A 146 3.72 16.13 -6.82
N ASP A 147 4.66 17.08 -6.89
CA ASP A 147 5.99 16.93 -6.31
C ASP A 147 5.95 16.72 -4.79
N ASP A 148 4.96 17.30 -4.12
CA ASP A 148 4.76 17.25 -2.67
C ASP A 148 3.83 16.11 -2.22
N LEU A 149 3.24 15.36 -3.15
CA LEU A 149 2.25 14.32 -2.81
C LEU A 149 2.80 13.25 -1.86
N PRO A 150 4.04 12.73 -2.02
CA PRO A 150 4.57 11.75 -1.07
C PRO A 150 4.62 12.29 0.37
N MET A 151 5.02 13.55 0.52
CA MET A 151 5.07 14.22 1.83
C MET A 151 3.68 14.45 2.41
N ARG A 152 2.73 14.93 1.61
CA ARG A 152 1.34 15.15 2.05
C ARG A 152 0.64 13.86 2.44
N TYR A 153 0.92 12.76 1.72
CA TYR A 153 0.31 11.47 2.02
C TYR A 153 0.86 10.85 3.31
N SER A 154 2.11 11.08 3.66
CA SER A 154 2.73 10.47 4.85
C SER A 154 2.00 10.81 6.15
N GLY A 155 1.45 12.02 6.28
CA GLY A 155 0.68 12.44 7.45
C GLY A 155 -0.57 11.58 7.68
N PRO A 156 -1.60 11.70 6.83
CA PRO A 156 -2.88 11.01 7.04
C PRO A 156 -2.79 9.49 6.86
N SER A 157 -1.86 8.96 6.08
CA SER A 157 -1.64 7.51 5.95
C SER A 157 -0.77 6.93 7.04
N GLY A 158 0.11 7.77 7.60
CA GLY A 158 1.18 7.41 8.52
C GLY A 158 2.30 6.58 7.91
N ASP A 159 2.40 6.52 6.61
CA ASP A 159 3.54 5.92 5.91
C ASP A 159 4.63 6.97 5.75
N ASP A 160 5.47 7.09 6.77
CA ASP A 160 6.57 8.04 6.90
C ASP A 160 7.94 7.42 6.57
N ASN A 161 7.97 6.28 5.89
CA ASN A 161 9.22 5.66 5.47
C ASN A 161 10.08 6.68 4.69
N PRO A 162 11.34 6.91 5.10
CA PRO A 162 12.21 7.96 4.53
C PRO A 162 12.41 7.86 3.02
N ILE A 163 12.19 6.72 2.39
CA ILE A 163 12.25 6.60 0.92
C ILE A 163 11.22 7.49 0.21
N HIS A 164 10.19 7.95 0.92
CA HIS A 164 9.10 8.79 0.42
C HIS A 164 9.29 10.27 0.74
N THR A 165 10.09 10.60 1.77
CA THR A 165 10.13 11.95 2.34
C THR A 165 11.53 12.54 2.43
N ASP A 166 12.59 11.72 2.34
CA ASP A 166 13.99 12.14 2.44
C ASP A 166 14.74 11.73 1.16
N LEU A 167 15.14 12.72 0.38
CA LEU A 167 15.83 12.51 -0.91
C LEU A 167 17.21 11.85 -0.73
N ASP A 168 17.95 12.24 0.31
CA ASP A 168 19.29 11.70 0.53
C ASP A 168 19.21 10.26 0.99
N PHE A 169 18.24 9.94 1.85
CA PHE A 169 17.96 8.57 2.22
C PHE A 169 17.50 7.73 1.02
N ALA A 170 16.57 8.22 0.22
CA ALA A 170 16.11 7.52 -0.98
C ALA A 170 17.25 7.19 -1.94
N LYS A 171 18.17 8.15 -2.14
CA LYS A 171 19.38 7.94 -2.95
C LYS A 171 20.33 6.92 -2.32
N SER A 172 20.50 6.92 -1.00
CA SER A 172 21.40 5.99 -0.30
C SER A 172 20.96 4.53 -0.44
N VAL A 173 19.65 4.29 -0.67
CA VAL A 173 19.07 2.95 -0.88
C VAL A 173 18.78 2.65 -2.36
N GLY A 174 19.31 3.47 -3.28
CA GLY A 174 19.36 3.18 -4.72
C GLY A 174 18.23 3.77 -5.56
N PHE A 175 17.38 4.64 -5.01
CA PHE A 175 16.39 5.39 -5.80
C PHE A 175 17.00 6.67 -6.37
N LYS A 176 16.49 7.17 -7.49
CA LYS A 176 16.94 8.42 -8.11
C LYS A 176 16.31 9.66 -7.46
N ASN A 177 15.14 9.50 -6.88
CA ASN A 177 14.34 10.51 -6.21
C ASN A 177 13.55 9.83 -5.10
N VAL A 178 12.87 10.59 -4.25
CA VAL A 178 11.81 10.04 -3.41
C VAL A 178 10.77 9.36 -4.31
N ILE A 179 10.15 8.31 -3.82
CA ILE A 179 9.12 7.57 -4.56
C ILE A 179 7.76 7.78 -3.92
N LEU A 180 6.69 7.75 -4.70
CA LEU A 180 5.34 7.79 -4.16
C LEU A 180 5.05 6.46 -3.43
N GLN A 181 4.37 6.54 -2.30
CA GLN A 181 3.90 5.36 -1.56
C GLN A 181 3.04 4.48 -2.48
N GLY A 182 3.25 3.16 -2.42
CA GLY A 182 2.46 2.23 -3.23
C GLY A 182 0.96 2.34 -2.94
N LEU A 183 0.60 2.46 -1.66
CA LEU A 183 -0.79 2.61 -1.24
C LEU A 183 -1.40 3.96 -1.65
N CYS A 184 -0.61 5.03 -1.76
CA CYS A 184 -1.05 6.28 -2.38
C CYS A 184 -1.36 6.10 -3.87
N THR A 185 -0.46 5.42 -4.61
CA THR A 185 -0.69 5.08 -6.02
C THR A 185 -1.99 4.28 -6.18
N MET A 186 -2.24 3.31 -5.30
CA MET A 186 -3.48 2.52 -5.28
C MET A 186 -4.70 3.41 -5.03
N ALA A 187 -4.64 4.32 -4.04
CA ALA A 187 -5.74 5.21 -3.68
C ALA A 187 -6.10 6.18 -4.83
N VAL A 188 -5.10 6.84 -5.42
CA VAL A 188 -5.28 7.72 -6.58
C VAL A 188 -5.89 6.96 -7.77
N SER A 189 -5.42 5.75 -8.04
CA SER A 189 -5.97 4.89 -9.11
C SER A 189 -7.39 4.41 -8.82
N ALA A 190 -7.70 4.10 -7.56
CA ALA A 190 -9.01 3.62 -7.13
C ALA A 190 -10.10 4.69 -7.25
N GLY A 191 -9.72 5.97 -7.36
CA GLY A 191 -10.67 7.08 -7.53
C GLY A 191 -11.65 6.94 -8.70
N ASN A 192 -11.35 6.09 -9.67
CA ASN A 192 -12.22 5.82 -10.83
C ASN A 192 -13.04 4.53 -10.70
N LEU A 193 -12.92 3.81 -9.58
CA LEU A 193 -13.62 2.55 -9.34
C LEU A 193 -14.96 2.76 -8.62
N PRO A 194 -15.91 1.81 -8.72
CA PRO A 194 -17.14 1.84 -7.92
C PRO A 194 -16.84 1.85 -6.43
N LYS A 195 -17.65 2.58 -5.64
CA LYS A 195 -17.48 2.67 -4.17
C LYS A 195 -17.94 1.44 -3.40
N ASP A 196 -18.72 0.57 -4.03
CA ASP A 196 -19.32 -0.63 -3.44
C ASP A 196 -18.54 -1.92 -3.74
N LEU A 197 -17.26 -1.78 -4.11
CA LEU A 197 -16.37 -2.91 -4.32
C LEU A 197 -16.32 -3.81 -3.09
N LYS A 198 -16.34 -5.12 -3.32
CA LYS A 198 -16.18 -6.13 -2.28
C LYS A 198 -14.74 -6.54 -2.06
N GLU A 199 -13.93 -6.41 -3.10
CA GLU A 199 -12.52 -6.76 -3.06
C GLU A 199 -11.74 -5.87 -4.03
N ILE A 200 -10.53 -5.51 -3.65
CA ILE A 200 -9.55 -4.86 -4.51
C ILE A 200 -8.18 -5.50 -4.28
N SER A 201 -7.48 -5.84 -5.36
CA SER A 201 -6.14 -6.38 -5.32
C SER A 201 -5.22 -5.59 -6.25
N VAL A 202 -4.02 -5.29 -5.78
CA VAL A 202 -3.01 -4.57 -6.55
C VAL A 202 -1.65 -5.25 -6.44
N ARG A 203 -0.88 -5.17 -7.51
CA ARG A 203 0.53 -5.53 -7.55
C ARG A 203 1.35 -4.33 -8.00
N PHE A 204 2.30 -3.92 -7.17
CA PHE A 204 3.22 -2.82 -7.45
C PHE A 204 4.43 -3.36 -8.20
N THR A 205 4.64 -2.91 -9.43
CA THR A 205 5.69 -3.45 -10.31
C THR A 205 6.84 -2.49 -10.55
N LYS A 206 6.58 -1.19 -10.41
CA LYS A 206 7.56 -0.11 -10.58
C LYS A 206 7.28 1.01 -9.59
N PRO A 207 8.31 1.73 -9.13
CA PRO A 207 8.11 2.96 -8.38
C PRO A 207 7.45 4.02 -9.26
N VAL A 208 6.61 4.84 -8.65
CA VAL A 208 6.06 6.06 -9.22
C VAL A 208 6.80 7.23 -8.60
N LEU A 209 7.18 8.21 -9.41
CA LEU A 209 7.96 9.37 -8.97
C LEU A 209 7.09 10.63 -8.97
N PRO A 210 7.41 11.61 -8.12
CA PRO A 210 6.90 12.97 -8.28
C PRO A 210 7.15 13.47 -9.72
N GLY A 211 6.16 14.13 -10.31
CA GLY A 211 6.17 14.58 -11.70
C GLY A 211 5.76 13.54 -12.74
N ASP A 212 5.68 12.25 -12.38
CA ASP A 212 5.17 11.23 -13.30
C ASP A 212 3.69 11.44 -13.62
N THR A 213 3.28 11.02 -14.83
CA THR A 213 1.87 10.91 -15.19
C THR A 213 1.39 9.47 -14.97
N LEU A 214 0.51 9.30 -14.01
CA LEU A 214 -0.15 8.04 -13.73
C LEU A 214 -1.39 7.91 -14.61
N THR A 215 -1.42 6.94 -15.51
CA THR A 215 -2.60 6.63 -16.33
C THR A 215 -3.30 5.39 -15.77
N THR A 216 -4.56 5.55 -15.39
CA THR A 216 -5.44 4.47 -14.96
C THR A 216 -6.35 4.08 -16.11
N SER A 217 -6.24 2.85 -16.57
CA SER A 217 -7.12 2.27 -17.59
C SER A 217 -7.97 1.17 -16.97
N VAL A 218 -9.26 1.17 -17.25
CA VAL A 218 -10.23 0.23 -16.69
C VAL A 218 -10.79 -0.64 -17.81
N TRP A 219 -10.82 -1.95 -17.59
CA TRP A 219 -11.49 -2.92 -18.44
C TRP A 219 -12.56 -3.61 -17.62
N GLU A 220 -13.80 -3.48 -18.01
CA GLU A 220 -14.92 -4.16 -17.37
C GLU A 220 -15.10 -5.53 -18.04
N ASN A 221 -14.88 -6.58 -17.26
CA ASN A 221 -15.22 -7.94 -17.68
C ASN A 221 -16.63 -8.22 -17.13
N GLY A 222 -17.62 -8.17 -17.99
CA GLY A 222 -18.98 -8.57 -17.59
C GLY A 222 -19.00 -10.04 -17.15
N ASN A 223 -19.52 -10.29 -15.94
CA ASN A 223 -19.99 -11.60 -15.51
C ASN A 223 -21.48 -11.72 -15.76
#